data_fcd104f25153edf64d8be05daf94b2c2
#
_entry.id   fcd104f25153edf64d8be05daf94b2c2
#
_cell.length_a   1.000
_cell.length_b   1.000
_cell.length_c   1.000
_cell.angle_alpha   90.00
_cell.angle_beta   90.00
_cell.angle_gamma   90.00
#
_symmetry.space_group_name_H-M   'P 1'
#
loop_
_entity.id
_entity.type
_entity.pdbx_description
1 polymer ?
#
loop_
_entity_poly.entity_id
_entity_poly.type
_entity_poly.pdbx_seq_one_letter_code
_entity_poly.pdbx_strand_id
1 'polypeptide(L)'
;MKLNYWRTLKVGLAFAVIQVFWTSYDYVVPLLLENTFGLSNTLRGLIMGADNLLSLFLLPIFGKISDKTNTKWGRRTPFIVLGTVASVIIMIFVPITSNAQLKSSLNLREQITATHVEGYTYTDHEGKVYNAEELYTMLYNEGAHNSDYCDRKYFKDFGGETLEKYLEIALNPLDENGEYTDEYNTFVKTGINSYATDQIFEKITKGDMVPLILYMIVLLLVLIAMATFRSPAVALMPDVTPKPLRSQANAMINLAGGAGGAVAFLIYTITFMINPYGYMAIFIAVACAMLILLALFLWLVKEPKLFQECQDLCAEYGISNDEEDEVQTGVDEATLALESGKAKKARMVSFFLILASIFMWFMGYNAISSNLSIYITKTLGQSAGIGGVISGVSMGVSAVAFIPVGWLAVKIGRRKSIMLGFGLAVISYILIFFFAATPSSYAVYLYAIFYLIAGFGLIIGNVNTFPMVVELSSNATIGKYTGLYYTATMSAQAVTPFIAGLIMDEWGTKYLFLYSVICVVISIALMFFVKHGDSKAVPKSALEMLGEDG
;
A
#
# COMPACT_ATOMS: atom_id res chain seq x y z
N MET A 1 20.17 27.99 14.92
CA MET A 1 18.73 27.69 14.86
C MET A 1 18.49 26.23 15.26
N LYS A 2 17.49 25.92 16.11
CA LYS A 2 17.18 24.55 16.54
C LYS A 2 15.70 24.27 16.31
N LEU A 3 15.36 23.06 15.80
CA LEU A 3 13.98 22.65 15.62
C LEU A 3 13.30 22.39 16.96
N ASN A 4 12.07 22.87 17.12
CA ASN A 4 11.21 22.49 18.24
C ASN A 4 10.44 21.23 17.88
N TYR A 5 11.00 20.05 18.24
CA TYR A 5 10.44 18.73 17.93
C TYR A 5 9.01 18.56 18.40
N TRP A 6 8.65 19.03 19.62
CA TRP A 6 7.30 18.91 20.14
C TRP A 6 6.29 19.73 19.33
N ARG A 7 6.68 20.93 18.90
CA ARG A 7 5.86 21.77 18.03
C ARG A 7 5.62 21.09 16.69
N THR A 8 6.66 20.55 16.08
CA THR A 8 6.59 19.86 14.79
C THR A 8 5.76 18.58 14.88
N LEU A 9 5.91 17.79 15.97
CA LEU A 9 5.08 16.61 16.20
C LEU A 9 3.59 16.93 16.28
N LYS A 10 3.22 18.05 16.91
CA LYS A 10 1.82 18.52 16.95
C LYS A 10 1.30 18.85 15.55
N VAL A 11 2.10 19.52 14.72
CA VAL A 11 1.76 19.76 13.30
C VAL A 11 1.57 18.45 12.56
N GLY A 12 2.38 17.44 12.85
CA GLY A 12 2.29 16.09 12.29
C GLY A 12 0.98 15.35 12.60
N LEU A 13 0.15 15.80 13.55
CA LEU A 13 -1.18 15.22 13.78
C LEU A 13 -2.08 15.29 12.54
N ALA A 14 -1.97 16.34 11.73
CA ALA A 14 -2.68 16.41 10.44
C ALA A 14 -2.25 15.29 9.49
N PHE A 15 -0.96 14.96 9.49
CA PHE A 15 -0.43 13.85 8.71
C PHE A 15 -0.85 12.48 9.29
N ALA A 16 -0.94 12.36 10.61
CA ALA A 16 -1.47 11.17 11.25
C ALA A 16 -2.92 10.86 10.83
N VAL A 17 -3.78 11.89 10.69
CA VAL A 17 -5.16 11.73 10.17
C VAL A 17 -5.15 11.10 8.77
N ILE A 18 -4.24 11.58 7.89
CA ILE A 18 -4.09 11.01 6.53
C ILE A 18 -3.72 9.53 6.61
N GLN A 19 -2.73 9.19 7.43
CA GLN A 19 -2.21 7.83 7.50
C GLN A 19 -3.19 6.83 8.15
N VAL A 20 -3.98 7.25 9.13
CA VAL A 20 -5.07 6.41 9.67
C VAL A 20 -6.02 5.97 8.56
N PHE A 21 -6.42 6.88 7.69
CA PHE A 21 -7.30 6.56 6.56
C PHE A 21 -6.61 5.62 5.56
N TRP A 22 -5.47 6.03 5.00
CA TRP A 22 -4.83 5.27 3.90
C TRP A 22 -4.40 3.87 4.33
N THR A 23 -3.84 3.71 5.52
CA THR A 23 -3.47 2.38 6.04
C THR A 23 -4.69 1.47 6.17
N SER A 24 -5.84 2.00 6.60
CA SER A 24 -7.09 1.23 6.66
C SER A 24 -7.67 0.96 5.28
N TYR A 25 -7.67 1.95 4.39
CA TYR A 25 -8.17 1.85 3.03
C TYR A 25 -7.45 0.75 2.25
N ASP A 26 -6.13 0.80 2.20
CA ASP A 26 -5.31 -0.12 1.41
C ASP A 26 -5.44 -1.57 1.87
N TYR A 27 -5.71 -1.79 3.16
CA TYR A 27 -5.84 -3.14 3.70
C TYR A 27 -7.27 -3.68 3.66
N VAL A 28 -8.27 -2.85 3.97
CA VAL A 28 -9.66 -3.28 4.22
C VAL A 28 -10.50 -3.27 2.96
N VAL A 29 -10.33 -2.25 2.08
CA VAL A 29 -11.16 -2.11 0.88
C VAL A 29 -11.03 -3.29 -0.08
N PRO A 30 -9.83 -3.83 -0.38
CA PRO A 30 -9.70 -5.00 -1.24
C PRO A 30 -10.47 -6.22 -0.71
N LEU A 31 -10.41 -6.47 0.61
CA LEU A 31 -11.17 -7.56 1.25
C LEU A 31 -12.68 -7.34 1.19
N LEU A 32 -13.11 -6.09 1.38
CA LEU A 32 -14.53 -5.75 1.30
C LEU A 32 -15.07 -5.95 -0.12
N LEU A 33 -14.34 -5.50 -1.14
CA LEU A 33 -14.71 -5.67 -2.55
C LEU A 33 -14.82 -7.15 -2.93
N GLU A 34 -13.91 -7.98 -2.43
CA GLU A 34 -13.93 -9.43 -2.67
C GLU A 34 -15.08 -10.11 -1.95
N ASN A 35 -15.18 -9.94 -0.63
CA ASN A 35 -16.12 -10.69 0.18
C ASN A 35 -17.58 -10.24 0.00
N THR A 36 -17.79 -8.96 -0.38
CA THR A 36 -19.13 -8.40 -0.58
C THR A 36 -19.61 -8.56 -2.00
N PHE A 37 -18.76 -8.24 -2.98
CA PHE A 37 -19.16 -8.13 -4.38
C PHE A 37 -18.59 -9.25 -5.26
N GLY A 38 -17.70 -10.09 -4.74
CA GLY A 38 -17.09 -11.16 -5.51
C GLY A 38 -16.23 -10.67 -6.68
N LEU A 39 -15.68 -9.44 -6.60
CA LEU A 39 -14.93 -8.85 -7.71
C LEU A 39 -13.63 -9.59 -7.96
N SER A 40 -13.33 -9.83 -9.24
CA SER A 40 -12.04 -10.37 -9.68
C SER A 40 -10.87 -9.47 -9.22
N ASN A 41 -9.67 -10.03 -9.17
CA ASN A 41 -8.47 -9.29 -8.80
C ASN A 41 -8.22 -8.11 -9.74
N THR A 42 -8.52 -8.28 -11.04
CA THR A 42 -8.39 -7.22 -12.06
C THR A 42 -9.33 -6.04 -11.77
N LEU A 43 -10.61 -6.30 -11.51
CA LEU A 43 -11.57 -5.22 -11.20
C LEU A 43 -11.23 -4.52 -9.89
N ARG A 44 -10.83 -5.27 -8.85
CA ARG A 44 -10.33 -4.68 -7.60
C ARG A 44 -9.10 -3.82 -7.83
N GLY A 45 -8.14 -4.31 -8.62
CA GLY A 45 -6.94 -3.57 -8.97
C GLY A 45 -7.24 -2.26 -9.71
N LEU A 46 -8.22 -2.26 -10.61
CA LEU A 46 -8.68 -1.05 -11.29
C LEU A 46 -9.26 -0.03 -10.30
N ILE A 47 -10.08 -0.48 -9.37
CA ILE A 47 -10.69 0.37 -8.34
C ILE A 47 -9.60 0.94 -7.42
N MET A 48 -8.68 0.10 -6.95
CA MET A 48 -7.59 0.51 -6.07
C MET A 48 -6.55 1.42 -6.76
N GLY A 49 -6.39 1.33 -8.07
CA GLY A 49 -5.53 2.24 -8.83
C GLY A 49 -6.15 3.61 -9.11
N ALA A 50 -7.47 3.70 -9.05
CA ALA A 50 -8.20 4.94 -9.35
C ALA A 50 -7.91 6.07 -8.35
N ASP A 51 -7.61 5.76 -7.09
CA ASP A 51 -7.27 6.73 -6.05
C ASP A 51 -5.97 7.49 -6.38
N ASN A 52 -4.95 6.76 -6.83
CA ASN A 52 -3.68 7.35 -7.24
C ASN A 52 -3.83 8.19 -8.51
N LEU A 53 -4.65 7.72 -9.46
CA LEU A 53 -4.96 8.48 -10.67
C LEU A 53 -5.71 9.78 -10.32
N LEU A 54 -6.71 9.73 -9.45
CA LEU A 54 -7.43 10.92 -8.97
C LEU A 54 -6.50 11.88 -8.22
N SER A 55 -5.64 11.34 -7.36
CA SER A 55 -4.67 12.13 -6.59
C SER A 55 -3.73 12.92 -7.49
N LEU A 56 -3.31 12.38 -8.63
CA LEU A 56 -2.44 13.06 -9.59
C LEU A 56 -3.03 14.39 -10.09
N PHE A 57 -4.35 14.45 -10.24
CA PHE A 57 -5.05 15.66 -10.70
C PHE A 57 -5.56 16.53 -9.54
N LEU A 58 -6.13 15.92 -8.50
CA LEU A 58 -6.79 16.65 -7.43
C LEU A 58 -5.82 17.32 -6.45
N LEU A 59 -4.69 16.69 -6.13
CA LEU A 59 -3.73 17.25 -5.17
C LEU A 59 -3.18 18.63 -5.60
N PRO A 60 -2.74 18.85 -6.87
CA PRO A 60 -2.32 20.16 -7.33
C PRO A 60 -3.45 21.20 -7.32
N ILE A 61 -4.69 20.78 -7.60
CA ILE A 61 -5.85 21.68 -7.61
C ILE A 61 -6.11 22.19 -6.19
N PHE A 62 -6.28 21.29 -5.23
CA PHE A 62 -6.54 21.67 -3.83
C PHE A 62 -5.34 22.37 -3.18
N GLY A 63 -4.11 22.02 -3.57
CA GLY A 63 -2.91 22.76 -3.18
C GLY A 63 -3.01 24.22 -3.59
N LYS A 64 -3.25 24.52 -4.87
CA LYS A 64 -3.40 25.88 -5.39
C LYS A 64 -4.57 26.65 -4.77
N ILE A 65 -5.70 25.99 -4.50
CA ILE A 65 -6.84 26.64 -3.85
C ILE A 65 -6.48 27.03 -2.43
N SER A 66 -5.84 26.12 -1.67
CA SER A 66 -5.43 26.40 -0.30
C SER A 66 -4.35 27.49 -0.21
N ASP A 67 -3.43 27.57 -1.19
CA ASP A 67 -2.41 28.62 -1.26
C ASP A 67 -3.02 30.04 -1.36
N LYS A 68 -4.12 30.17 -2.09
CA LYS A 68 -4.85 31.44 -2.30
C LYS A 68 -5.82 31.79 -1.17
N THR A 69 -6.09 30.84 -0.28
CA THR A 69 -7.06 31.03 0.80
C THR A 69 -6.40 31.74 1.97
N ASN A 70 -7.09 32.71 2.54
CA ASN A 70 -6.67 33.40 3.76
C ASN A 70 -7.87 33.53 4.72
N THR A 71 -7.81 32.83 5.86
CA THR A 71 -8.86 32.83 6.85
C THR A 71 -8.31 33.13 8.26
N LYS A 72 -9.21 33.38 9.20
CA LYS A 72 -8.86 33.56 10.63
C LYS A 72 -8.22 32.29 11.24
N TRP A 73 -8.43 31.12 10.63
CA TRP A 73 -7.87 29.86 11.09
C TRP A 73 -6.55 29.50 10.40
N GLY A 74 -6.12 30.30 9.42
CA GLY A 74 -4.96 30.08 8.57
C GLY A 74 -5.34 29.76 7.13
N ARG A 75 -4.36 29.32 6.34
CA ARG A 75 -4.54 28.94 4.93
C ARG A 75 -4.92 27.47 4.79
N ARG A 76 -4.34 26.60 5.60
CA ARG A 76 -4.43 25.12 5.49
C ARG A 76 -5.50 24.52 6.39
N THR A 77 -5.62 25.02 7.62
CA THR A 77 -6.54 24.49 8.64
C THR A 77 -7.99 24.36 8.17
N PRO A 78 -8.62 25.31 7.43
CA PRO A 78 -9.98 25.14 6.96
C PRO A 78 -10.17 23.93 6.05
N PHE A 79 -9.20 23.64 5.17
CA PHE A 79 -9.25 22.47 4.28
C PHE A 79 -9.04 21.18 5.05
N ILE A 80 -8.14 21.18 6.05
CA ILE A 80 -7.91 20.02 6.93
C ILE A 80 -9.20 19.67 7.67
N VAL A 81 -9.89 20.66 8.24
CA VAL A 81 -11.16 20.45 8.94
C VAL A 81 -12.25 19.97 7.99
N LEU A 82 -12.49 20.74 6.91
CA LEU A 82 -13.56 20.43 5.96
C LEU A 82 -13.36 19.05 5.32
N GLY A 83 -12.15 18.77 4.83
CA GLY A 83 -11.85 17.50 4.17
C GLY A 83 -11.92 16.33 5.13
N THR A 84 -11.39 16.44 6.36
CA THR A 84 -11.47 15.37 7.36
C THR A 84 -12.93 15.09 7.76
N VAL A 85 -13.71 16.14 8.10
CA VAL A 85 -15.10 15.98 8.51
C VAL A 85 -15.94 15.39 7.37
N ALA A 86 -15.78 15.91 6.15
CA ALA A 86 -16.45 15.36 4.97
C ALA A 86 -16.06 13.88 4.74
N SER A 87 -14.77 13.55 4.81
CA SER A 87 -14.30 12.16 4.65
C SER A 87 -14.90 11.24 5.71
N VAL A 88 -14.93 11.65 6.98
CA VAL A 88 -15.49 10.86 8.08
C VAL A 88 -16.99 10.62 7.87
N ILE A 89 -17.75 11.65 7.52
CA ILE A 89 -19.18 11.51 7.28
C ILE A 89 -19.45 10.55 6.11
N ILE A 90 -18.77 10.75 4.99
CA ILE A 90 -18.99 9.95 3.78
C ILE A 90 -18.49 8.51 3.99
N MET A 91 -17.35 8.33 4.68
CA MET A 91 -16.75 7.01 4.92
C MET A 91 -17.67 6.07 5.71
N ILE A 92 -18.53 6.58 6.59
CA ILE A 92 -19.49 5.76 7.33
C ILE A 92 -20.50 5.11 6.36
N PHE A 93 -20.79 5.75 5.23
CA PHE A 93 -21.71 5.18 4.22
C PHE A 93 -21.08 4.03 3.43
N VAL A 94 -19.75 3.90 3.38
CA VAL A 94 -19.07 2.82 2.67
C VAL A 94 -19.55 1.44 3.14
N PRO A 95 -19.47 1.08 4.42
CA PRO A 95 -19.99 -0.21 4.89
C PRO A 95 -21.54 -0.25 4.93
N ILE A 96 -22.24 0.88 5.06
CA ILE A 96 -23.71 0.90 5.06
C ILE A 96 -24.26 0.47 3.70
N THR A 97 -23.72 1.00 2.60
CA THR A 97 -24.15 0.68 1.23
C THR A 97 -23.88 -0.77 0.84
N SER A 98 -22.87 -1.39 1.45
CA SER A 98 -22.45 -2.76 1.16
C SER A 98 -22.99 -3.82 2.13
N ASN A 99 -23.53 -3.42 3.29
CA ASN A 99 -23.85 -4.36 4.39
C ASN A 99 -24.96 -5.37 4.03
N ALA A 100 -25.98 -4.95 3.29
CA ALA A 100 -27.06 -5.85 2.86
C ALA A 100 -26.51 -6.91 1.90
N GLN A 101 -25.72 -6.49 0.92
CA GLN A 101 -25.09 -7.40 -0.03
C GLN A 101 -24.06 -8.30 0.65
N LEU A 102 -23.25 -7.78 1.59
CA LEU A 102 -22.32 -8.60 2.37
C LEU A 102 -23.04 -9.76 3.05
N LYS A 103 -24.18 -9.53 3.70
CA LYS A 103 -24.97 -10.59 4.33
C LYS A 103 -25.43 -11.64 3.32
N SER A 104 -25.96 -11.23 2.17
CA SER A 104 -26.36 -12.14 1.11
C SER A 104 -25.17 -12.93 0.56
N SER A 105 -24.03 -12.30 0.39
CA SER A 105 -22.78 -12.93 -0.08
C SER A 105 -22.23 -13.94 0.92
N LEU A 106 -22.27 -13.63 2.22
CA LEU A 106 -21.86 -14.56 3.28
C LEU A 106 -22.80 -15.76 3.36
N ASN A 107 -24.12 -15.56 3.25
CA ASN A 107 -25.07 -16.67 3.21
C ASN A 107 -24.83 -17.59 2.01
N LEU A 108 -24.57 -17.02 0.82
CA LEU A 108 -24.25 -17.82 -0.37
C LEU A 108 -22.93 -18.57 -0.20
N ARG A 109 -21.90 -17.91 0.36
CA ARG A 109 -20.61 -18.55 0.67
C ARG A 109 -20.80 -19.73 1.63
N GLU A 110 -21.55 -19.55 2.70
CA GLU A 110 -21.86 -20.61 3.65
C GLU A 110 -22.58 -21.78 2.97
N GLN A 111 -23.59 -21.51 2.13
CA GLN A 111 -24.28 -22.55 1.35
C GLN A 111 -23.32 -23.35 0.45
N ILE A 112 -22.35 -22.70 -0.19
CA ILE A 112 -21.38 -23.37 -1.07
C ILE A 112 -20.35 -24.18 -0.27
N THR A 113 -19.90 -23.66 0.87
CA THR A 113 -18.81 -24.28 1.66
C THR A 113 -19.29 -25.35 2.65
N ALA A 114 -20.59 -25.47 2.90
CA ALA A 114 -21.17 -26.43 3.82
C ALA A 114 -21.25 -27.87 3.26
N THR A 115 -20.29 -28.29 2.47
CA THR A 115 -20.26 -29.58 1.75
C THR A 115 -20.25 -30.80 2.65
N HIS A 116 -19.89 -30.65 3.92
CA HIS A 116 -19.88 -31.72 4.95
C HIS A 116 -21.25 -32.04 5.52
N VAL A 117 -22.29 -31.25 5.17
CA VAL A 117 -23.65 -31.46 5.66
C VAL A 117 -24.30 -32.60 4.87
N GLU A 118 -24.93 -33.53 5.57
CA GLU A 118 -25.65 -34.64 4.96
C GLU A 118 -26.76 -34.16 4.00
N GLY A 119 -26.80 -34.73 2.80
CA GLY A 119 -27.76 -34.31 1.77
C GLY A 119 -27.39 -32.99 1.08
N TYR A 120 -26.16 -32.54 1.18
CA TYR A 120 -25.70 -31.32 0.52
C TYR A 120 -26.03 -31.29 -0.98
N THR A 121 -26.66 -30.20 -1.41
CA THR A 121 -26.88 -29.87 -2.82
C THR A 121 -26.71 -28.36 -3.02
N TYR A 122 -26.05 -28.00 -4.10
CA TYR A 122 -25.85 -26.60 -4.48
C TYR A 122 -26.20 -26.41 -5.95
N THR A 123 -26.94 -25.34 -6.27
CA THR A 123 -27.23 -24.96 -7.65
C THR A 123 -26.38 -23.75 -8.03
N ASP A 124 -25.58 -23.81 -9.10
CA ASP A 124 -24.76 -22.70 -9.55
C ASP A 124 -25.56 -21.60 -10.28
N HIS A 125 -24.86 -20.61 -10.82
CA HIS A 125 -25.49 -19.48 -11.55
C HIS A 125 -26.09 -19.90 -12.90
N GLU A 126 -25.64 -21.01 -13.48
CA GLU A 126 -26.17 -21.58 -14.73
C GLU A 126 -27.35 -22.51 -14.50
N GLY A 127 -27.69 -22.78 -13.24
CA GLY A 127 -28.80 -23.67 -12.86
C GLY A 127 -28.41 -25.14 -12.74
N LYS A 128 -27.10 -25.46 -12.80
CA LYS A 128 -26.60 -26.83 -12.63
C LYS A 128 -26.53 -27.16 -11.15
N VAL A 129 -27.08 -28.33 -10.81
CA VAL A 129 -27.11 -28.83 -9.43
C VAL A 129 -25.90 -29.72 -9.22
N TYR A 130 -25.23 -29.54 -8.11
CA TYR A 130 -24.07 -30.33 -7.67
C TYR A 130 -24.33 -30.94 -6.29
N ASN A 131 -23.96 -32.20 -6.10
CA ASN A 131 -23.67 -32.73 -4.79
C ASN A 131 -22.22 -32.38 -4.40
N ALA A 132 -21.76 -32.75 -3.18
CA ALA A 132 -20.43 -32.41 -2.71
C ALA A 132 -19.30 -33.01 -3.59
N GLU A 133 -19.44 -34.28 -4.02
CA GLU A 133 -18.45 -34.95 -4.84
C GLU A 133 -18.37 -34.36 -6.25
N GLU A 134 -19.51 -34.07 -6.86
CA GLU A 134 -19.59 -33.42 -8.17
C GLU A 134 -18.98 -32.01 -8.16
N LEU A 135 -19.24 -31.25 -7.08
CA LEU A 135 -18.68 -29.91 -6.92
C LEU A 135 -17.15 -29.97 -6.82
N TYR A 136 -16.62 -30.83 -5.98
CA TYR A 136 -15.18 -30.98 -5.83
C TYR A 136 -14.52 -31.57 -7.08
N THR A 137 -15.16 -32.49 -7.77
CA THR A 137 -14.67 -33.01 -9.05
C THR A 137 -14.58 -31.89 -10.11
N MET A 138 -15.57 -31.02 -10.15
CA MET A 138 -15.56 -29.84 -11.02
C MET A 138 -14.41 -28.91 -10.66
N LEU A 139 -14.24 -28.55 -9.36
CA LEU A 139 -13.14 -27.69 -8.91
C LEU A 139 -11.76 -28.27 -9.24
N TYR A 140 -11.59 -29.58 -9.08
CA TYR A 140 -10.36 -30.26 -9.45
C TYR A 140 -10.08 -30.17 -10.96
N ASN A 141 -11.10 -30.39 -11.81
CA ASN A 141 -10.95 -30.34 -13.25
C ASN A 141 -10.65 -28.95 -13.75
N GLU A 142 -11.37 -27.95 -13.27
CA GLU A 142 -11.13 -26.54 -13.58
C GLU A 142 -9.78 -26.04 -13.04
N GLY A 143 -9.23 -26.66 -12.00
CA GLY A 143 -7.89 -26.41 -11.49
C GLY A 143 -6.75 -26.63 -12.51
N ALA A 144 -7.05 -27.25 -13.66
CA ALA A 144 -6.12 -27.30 -14.78
C ALA A 144 -5.92 -25.93 -15.45
N HIS A 145 -6.95 -25.10 -15.43
CA HIS A 145 -7.01 -23.77 -16.04
C HIS A 145 -6.95 -22.66 -14.99
N ASN A 146 -7.54 -22.88 -13.82
CA ASN A 146 -7.57 -21.93 -12.71
C ASN A 146 -6.98 -22.56 -11.45
N SER A 147 -5.71 -22.23 -11.15
CA SER A 147 -5.00 -22.76 -9.98
C SER A 147 -5.58 -22.29 -8.64
N ASP A 148 -6.42 -21.24 -8.64
CA ASP A 148 -7.12 -20.77 -7.45
C ASP A 148 -8.22 -21.73 -7.01
N TYR A 149 -8.76 -22.57 -7.92
CA TYR A 149 -9.72 -23.62 -7.56
C TYR A 149 -9.05 -24.89 -7.05
N CYS A 150 -7.96 -25.31 -7.69
CA CYS A 150 -7.18 -26.45 -7.24
C CYS A 150 -5.76 -26.39 -7.84
N ASP A 151 -4.73 -26.40 -7.01
CA ASP A 151 -3.35 -26.56 -7.51
C ASP A 151 -3.06 -28.04 -7.76
N ARG A 152 -3.43 -28.52 -8.96
CA ARG A 152 -3.27 -29.92 -9.37
C ARG A 152 -1.84 -30.44 -9.31
N LYS A 153 -0.82 -29.56 -9.36
CA LYS A 153 0.59 -29.97 -9.24
C LYS A 153 0.88 -30.62 -7.90
N TYR A 154 0.15 -30.20 -6.89
CA TYR A 154 0.30 -30.72 -5.54
C TYR A 154 -0.08 -32.20 -5.44
N PHE A 155 -1.06 -32.64 -6.23
CA PHE A 155 -1.57 -34.02 -6.18
C PHE A 155 -0.81 -34.97 -7.11
N LYS A 156 0.06 -34.49 -8.00
CA LYS A 156 0.86 -35.32 -8.91
C LYS A 156 1.87 -36.21 -8.21
N ASP A 157 2.34 -35.79 -7.04
CA ASP A 157 3.40 -36.49 -6.30
C ASP A 157 2.87 -37.53 -5.31
N PHE A 158 1.55 -37.70 -5.19
CA PHE A 158 0.91 -38.62 -4.25
C PHE A 158 0.76 -40.06 -4.75
N GLY A 159 1.43 -40.47 -5.84
CA GLY A 159 1.59 -41.88 -6.25
C GLY A 159 0.33 -42.68 -6.60
N GLY A 160 -0.84 -42.02 -6.81
CA GLY A 160 -2.13 -42.61 -7.14
C GLY A 160 -2.94 -41.73 -8.09
N GLU A 161 -4.21 -42.06 -8.33
CA GLU A 161 -5.14 -41.19 -9.05
C GLU A 161 -5.33 -39.89 -8.22
N THR A 162 -4.79 -38.82 -8.76
CA THR A 162 -4.68 -37.52 -8.05
C THR A 162 -6.04 -36.91 -7.71
N LEU A 163 -7.09 -37.23 -8.49
CA LEU A 163 -8.47 -36.86 -8.19
C LEU A 163 -9.01 -37.61 -6.96
N GLU A 164 -8.73 -38.91 -6.85
CA GLU A 164 -9.20 -39.73 -5.73
C GLU A 164 -8.64 -39.19 -4.41
N LYS A 165 -7.35 -38.86 -4.37
CA LYS A 165 -6.74 -38.26 -3.18
C LYS A 165 -7.31 -36.88 -2.84
N TYR A 166 -7.57 -36.05 -3.85
CA TYR A 166 -8.24 -34.76 -3.65
C TYR A 166 -9.65 -34.92 -3.06
N LEU A 167 -10.43 -35.86 -3.61
CA LEU A 167 -11.79 -36.14 -3.12
C LEU A 167 -11.78 -36.75 -1.71
N GLU A 168 -10.81 -37.63 -1.39
CA GLU A 168 -10.64 -38.17 -0.04
C GLU A 168 -10.50 -37.04 1.00
N ILE A 169 -9.65 -36.04 0.72
CA ILE A 169 -9.45 -34.89 1.62
C ILE A 169 -10.69 -33.99 1.62
N ALA A 170 -11.28 -33.72 0.47
CA ALA A 170 -12.37 -32.77 0.31
C ALA A 170 -13.69 -33.22 0.94
N LEU A 171 -13.98 -34.54 0.87
CA LEU A 171 -15.20 -35.12 1.40
C LEU A 171 -15.10 -35.45 2.91
N ASN A 172 -13.88 -35.49 3.47
CA ASN A 172 -13.63 -35.71 4.89
C ASN A 172 -12.93 -34.48 5.51
N PRO A 173 -13.60 -33.31 5.52
CA PRO A 173 -12.96 -32.05 5.89
C PRO A 173 -12.70 -31.91 7.40
N LEU A 174 -13.39 -32.64 8.26
CA LEU A 174 -13.38 -32.49 9.71
C LEU A 174 -12.64 -33.65 10.39
N ASP A 175 -11.92 -33.35 11.47
CA ASP A 175 -11.31 -34.33 12.35
C ASP A 175 -12.32 -34.87 13.40
N GLU A 176 -11.84 -35.74 14.31
CA GLU A 176 -12.63 -36.33 15.40
C GLU A 176 -13.19 -35.26 16.38
N ASN A 177 -12.61 -34.06 16.42
CA ASN A 177 -13.05 -32.95 17.27
C ASN A 177 -14.06 -32.05 16.57
N GLY A 178 -14.33 -32.27 15.26
CA GLY A 178 -15.16 -31.42 14.43
C GLY A 178 -14.45 -30.17 13.90
N GLU A 179 -13.12 -30.13 13.96
CA GLU A 179 -12.31 -29.05 13.39
C GLU A 179 -11.83 -29.42 11.98
N TYR A 180 -11.63 -28.43 11.12
CA TYR A 180 -11.11 -28.66 9.78
C TYR A 180 -9.69 -29.20 9.83
N THR A 181 -9.43 -30.31 9.12
CA THR A 181 -8.11 -30.94 9.02
C THR A 181 -7.09 -29.99 8.38
N ASP A 182 -5.81 -30.15 8.72
CA ASP A 182 -4.73 -29.37 8.12
C ASP A 182 -4.64 -29.61 6.59
N GLU A 183 -4.91 -30.84 6.13
CA GLU A 183 -4.93 -31.18 4.72
C GLU A 183 -6.06 -30.47 3.97
N TYR A 184 -7.28 -30.45 4.54
CA TYR A 184 -8.40 -29.69 3.96
C TYR A 184 -8.10 -28.19 3.91
N ASN A 185 -7.64 -27.61 5.02
CA ASN A 185 -7.27 -26.21 5.08
C ASN A 185 -6.19 -25.83 4.06
N THR A 186 -5.23 -26.74 3.80
CA THR A 186 -4.09 -26.53 2.91
C THR A 186 -4.48 -26.67 1.43
N PHE A 187 -5.28 -27.68 1.07
CA PHE A 187 -5.44 -28.09 -0.33
C PHE A 187 -6.82 -27.83 -0.93
N VAL A 188 -7.85 -27.68 -0.13
CA VAL A 188 -9.25 -27.63 -0.60
C VAL A 188 -9.94 -26.33 -0.27
N LYS A 189 -9.80 -25.85 0.95
CA LYS A 189 -10.56 -24.71 1.48
C LYS A 189 -10.40 -23.43 0.64
N THR A 190 -9.20 -23.14 0.17
CA THR A 190 -8.95 -21.95 -0.67
C THR A 190 -9.71 -22.06 -1.98
N GLY A 191 -9.71 -23.24 -2.60
CA GLY A 191 -10.37 -23.49 -3.89
C GLY A 191 -11.89 -23.29 -3.81
N ILE A 192 -12.54 -23.90 -2.84
CA ILE A 192 -14.01 -23.75 -2.68
C ILE A 192 -14.39 -22.31 -2.30
N ASN A 193 -13.54 -21.59 -1.54
CA ASN A 193 -13.77 -20.18 -1.24
C ASN A 193 -13.58 -19.28 -2.47
N SER A 194 -12.63 -19.58 -3.35
CA SER A 194 -12.44 -18.87 -4.61
C SER A 194 -13.65 -19.05 -5.52
N TYR A 195 -14.13 -20.29 -5.67
CA TYR A 195 -15.36 -20.58 -6.40
C TYR A 195 -16.57 -19.84 -5.79
N ALA A 196 -16.71 -19.83 -4.48
CA ALA A 196 -17.78 -19.10 -3.82
C ALA A 196 -17.72 -17.60 -4.11
N THR A 197 -16.51 -17.02 -4.24
CA THR A 197 -16.31 -15.62 -4.61
C THR A 197 -16.81 -15.36 -6.03
N ASP A 198 -16.50 -16.25 -6.98
CA ASP A 198 -16.99 -16.11 -8.37
C ASP A 198 -18.51 -16.26 -8.45
N GLN A 199 -19.11 -17.19 -7.68
CA GLN A 199 -20.56 -17.35 -7.60
C GLN A 199 -21.25 -16.14 -6.95
N ILE A 200 -20.62 -15.46 -6.00
CA ILE A 200 -21.12 -14.20 -5.43
C ILE A 200 -21.22 -13.14 -6.53
N PHE A 201 -20.19 -13.01 -7.37
CA PHE A 201 -20.25 -12.06 -8.49
C PHE A 201 -21.36 -12.40 -9.48
N GLU A 202 -21.42 -13.64 -9.96
CA GLU A 202 -22.38 -14.06 -10.99
C GLU A 202 -23.82 -14.06 -10.50
N LYS A 203 -24.11 -14.55 -9.30
CA LYS A 203 -25.49 -14.65 -8.78
C LYS A 203 -25.99 -13.39 -8.10
N ILE A 204 -25.15 -12.72 -7.30
CA ILE A 204 -25.60 -11.61 -6.47
C ILE A 204 -25.27 -10.29 -7.15
N THR A 205 -23.99 -10.04 -7.43
CA THR A 205 -23.55 -8.72 -7.90
C THR A 205 -24.01 -8.44 -9.31
N LYS A 206 -23.90 -9.41 -10.22
CA LYS A 206 -24.36 -9.28 -11.61
C LYS A 206 -25.91 -9.26 -11.71
N GLY A 207 -26.57 -9.95 -10.78
CA GLY A 207 -28.05 -9.93 -10.68
C GLY A 207 -28.60 -8.58 -10.21
N ASP A 208 -27.89 -7.87 -9.34
CA ASP A 208 -28.20 -6.50 -8.90
C ASP A 208 -26.91 -5.67 -8.74
N MET A 209 -26.64 -4.84 -9.75
CA MET A 209 -25.46 -3.97 -9.77
C MET A 209 -25.63 -2.68 -8.95
N VAL A 210 -26.85 -2.37 -8.47
CA VAL A 210 -27.13 -1.11 -7.77
C VAL A 210 -26.28 -0.93 -6.51
N PRO A 211 -26.11 -1.94 -5.62
CA PRO A 211 -25.27 -1.80 -4.44
C PRO A 211 -23.80 -1.54 -4.79
N LEU A 212 -23.26 -2.18 -5.83
CA LEU A 212 -21.89 -1.95 -6.28
C LEU A 212 -21.71 -0.53 -6.82
N ILE A 213 -22.63 -0.07 -7.67
CA ILE A 213 -22.59 1.30 -8.23
C ILE A 213 -22.67 2.34 -7.10
N LEU A 214 -23.59 2.14 -6.16
CA LEU A 214 -23.74 3.04 -5.00
C LEU A 214 -22.48 3.06 -4.14
N TYR A 215 -21.90 1.88 -3.88
CA TYR A 215 -20.62 1.75 -3.19
C TYR A 215 -19.52 2.51 -3.90
N MET A 216 -19.39 2.38 -5.22
CA MET A 216 -18.37 3.06 -6.03
C MET A 216 -18.53 4.59 -5.99
N ILE A 217 -19.76 5.09 -6.02
CA ILE A 217 -20.05 6.53 -5.90
C ILE A 217 -19.60 7.03 -4.52
N VAL A 218 -19.97 6.32 -3.45
CA VAL A 218 -19.59 6.70 -2.08
C VAL A 218 -18.06 6.65 -1.93
N LEU A 219 -17.40 5.62 -2.44
CA LEU A 219 -15.95 5.49 -2.40
C LEU A 219 -15.26 6.65 -3.13
N LEU A 220 -15.72 7.00 -4.34
CA LEU A 220 -15.22 8.16 -5.10
C LEU A 220 -15.37 9.46 -4.31
N LEU A 221 -16.52 9.68 -3.66
CA LEU A 221 -16.75 10.87 -2.84
C LEU A 221 -15.79 10.93 -1.62
N VAL A 222 -15.52 9.79 -0.97
CA VAL A 222 -14.51 9.70 0.10
C VAL A 222 -13.13 10.10 -0.42
N LEU A 223 -12.72 9.57 -1.58
CA LEU A 223 -11.41 9.87 -2.18
C LEU A 223 -11.27 11.35 -2.55
N ILE A 224 -12.33 11.98 -3.08
CA ILE A 224 -12.35 13.42 -3.35
C ILE A 224 -12.24 14.21 -2.05
N ALA A 225 -12.99 13.84 -1.00
CA ALA A 225 -12.90 14.48 0.31
C ALA A 225 -11.49 14.35 0.92
N MET A 226 -10.87 13.17 0.79
CA MET A 226 -9.49 12.94 1.23
C MET A 226 -8.49 13.81 0.45
N ALA A 227 -8.64 13.93 -0.87
CA ALA A 227 -7.79 14.80 -1.69
C ALA A 227 -7.89 16.27 -1.29
N THR A 228 -9.06 16.72 -0.82
CA THR A 228 -9.30 18.11 -0.38
C THR A 228 -8.36 18.53 0.73
N PHE A 229 -8.05 17.66 1.70
CA PHE A 229 -7.20 18.02 2.83
C PHE A 229 -5.78 17.44 2.77
N ARG A 230 -5.53 16.39 2.02
CA ARG A 230 -4.19 15.75 1.96
C ARG A 230 -3.11 16.75 1.53
N SER A 231 -3.31 17.47 0.43
CA SER A 231 -2.35 18.45 -0.05
C SER A 231 -2.14 19.62 0.94
N PRO A 232 -3.19 20.28 1.49
CA PRO A 232 -3.02 21.29 2.52
C PRO A 232 -2.36 20.79 3.81
N ALA A 233 -2.65 19.58 4.26
CA ALA A 233 -2.05 19.00 5.46
C ALA A 233 -0.53 18.75 5.30
N VAL A 234 -0.10 18.26 4.13
CA VAL A 234 1.32 18.10 3.82
C VAL A 234 2.00 19.47 3.68
N ALA A 235 1.36 20.44 3.04
CA ALA A 235 1.91 21.78 2.85
C ALA A 235 1.99 22.60 4.16
N LEU A 236 1.26 22.24 5.20
CA LEU A 236 1.29 22.96 6.48
C LEU A 236 2.68 22.96 7.12
N MET A 237 3.42 21.85 7.05
CA MET A 237 4.75 21.76 7.67
C MET A 237 5.75 22.76 7.07
N PRO A 238 5.96 22.83 5.75
CA PRO A 238 6.87 23.82 5.19
C PRO A 238 6.40 25.28 5.40
N ASP A 239 5.08 25.52 5.54
CA ASP A 239 4.54 26.85 5.80
C ASP A 239 4.90 27.37 7.22
N VAL A 240 5.07 26.47 8.20
CA VAL A 240 5.34 26.83 9.61
C VAL A 240 6.76 26.48 10.05
N THR A 241 7.65 26.10 9.12
CA THR A 241 9.03 25.69 9.43
C THR A 241 10.02 26.42 8.51
N PRO A 242 11.04 27.11 9.07
CA PRO A 242 12.11 27.71 8.29
C PRO A 242 12.85 26.70 7.40
N LYS A 243 13.24 27.10 6.19
CA LYS A 243 13.89 26.23 5.19
C LYS A 243 15.00 25.33 5.74
N PRO A 244 15.98 25.81 6.52
CA PRO A 244 17.08 24.97 7.00
C PRO A 244 16.64 23.82 7.94
N LEU A 245 15.44 23.91 8.52
CA LEU A 245 14.91 22.94 9.47
C LEU A 245 13.86 22.00 8.86
N ARG A 246 13.49 22.21 7.59
CA ARG A 246 12.41 21.44 6.93
C ARG A 246 12.69 19.93 6.85
N SER A 247 13.94 19.52 6.61
CA SER A 247 14.31 18.10 6.59
C SER A 247 14.05 17.42 7.94
N GLN A 248 14.51 18.04 9.04
CA GLN A 248 14.24 17.53 10.39
C GLN A 248 12.75 17.56 10.74
N ALA A 249 12.02 18.60 10.28
CA ALA A 249 10.59 18.69 10.50
C ALA A 249 9.82 17.62 9.73
N ASN A 250 10.23 17.31 8.49
CA ASN A 250 9.63 16.25 7.70
C ASN A 250 9.79 14.89 8.39
N ALA A 251 10.96 14.60 8.96
CA ALA A 251 11.15 13.41 9.78
C ALA A 251 10.12 13.28 10.92
N MET A 252 9.84 14.39 11.59
CA MET A 252 8.92 14.39 12.73
C MET A 252 7.45 14.24 12.31
N ILE A 253 7.05 14.82 11.17
CA ILE A 253 5.67 14.62 10.68
C ILE A 253 5.46 13.20 10.15
N ASN A 254 6.46 12.59 9.51
CA ASN A 254 6.40 11.19 9.08
C ASN A 254 6.34 10.24 10.28
N LEU A 255 7.06 10.54 11.37
CA LEU A 255 6.92 9.79 12.62
C LEU A 255 5.49 9.87 13.17
N ALA A 256 4.88 11.06 13.16
CA ALA A 256 3.48 11.24 13.56
C ALA A 256 2.52 10.48 12.62
N GLY A 257 2.80 10.49 11.31
CA GLY A 257 2.08 9.69 10.31
C GLY A 257 2.19 8.20 10.61
N GLY A 258 3.38 7.70 10.88
CA GLY A 258 3.61 6.31 11.28
C GLY A 258 2.81 5.90 12.52
N ALA A 259 2.71 6.80 13.52
CA ALA A 259 1.85 6.58 14.67
C ALA A 259 0.35 6.49 14.27
N GLY A 260 -0.10 7.32 13.33
CA GLY A 260 -1.45 7.22 12.75
C GLY A 260 -1.69 5.87 12.06
N GLY A 261 -0.74 5.43 11.23
CA GLY A 261 -0.79 4.11 10.61
C GLY A 261 -0.83 2.96 11.63
N ALA A 262 -0.07 3.07 12.73
CA ALA A 262 -0.12 2.09 13.82
C ALA A 262 -1.49 2.01 14.50
N VAL A 263 -2.17 3.15 14.68
CA VAL A 263 -3.56 3.20 15.19
C VAL A 263 -4.50 2.46 14.24
N ALA A 264 -4.43 2.73 12.93
CA ALA A 264 -5.24 2.05 11.93
C ALA A 264 -5.00 0.53 11.95
N PHE A 265 -3.73 0.13 11.96
CA PHE A 265 -3.30 -1.25 12.07
C PHE A 265 -3.94 -1.96 13.28
N LEU A 266 -3.87 -1.37 14.47
CA LEU A 266 -4.47 -1.94 15.67
C LEU A 266 -5.99 -2.10 15.51
N ILE A 267 -6.66 -1.09 14.95
CA ILE A 267 -8.12 -1.11 14.72
C ILE A 267 -8.51 -2.30 13.84
N TYR A 268 -7.95 -2.42 12.63
CA TYR A 268 -8.40 -3.46 11.72
C TYR A 268 -7.92 -4.85 12.16
N THR A 269 -6.73 -4.98 12.75
CA THR A 269 -6.21 -6.25 13.26
C THR A 269 -7.10 -6.82 14.37
N ILE A 270 -7.38 -6.03 15.40
CA ILE A 270 -8.21 -6.46 16.52
C ILE A 270 -9.62 -6.80 16.03
N THR A 271 -10.19 -5.95 15.16
CA THR A 271 -11.55 -6.17 14.64
C THR A 271 -11.63 -7.46 13.84
N PHE A 272 -10.67 -7.72 12.92
CA PHE A 272 -10.68 -8.94 12.12
C PHE A 272 -10.37 -10.21 12.92
N MET A 273 -9.65 -10.12 14.04
CA MET A 273 -9.49 -11.25 14.96
C MET A 273 -10.79 -11.61 15.70
N ILE A 274 -11.63 -10.61 15.99
CA ILE A 274 -12.93 -10.82 16.65
C ILE A 274 -14.01 -11.21 15.63
N ASN A 275 -14.06 -10.52 14.50
CA ASN A 275 -15.03 -10.73 13.43
C ASN A 275 -14.35 -10.56 12.06
N PRO A 276 -14.12 -11.65 11.30
CA PRO A 276 -13.48 -11.59 9.97
C PRO A 276 -14.19 -10.69 8.95
N TYR A 277 -15.45 -10.37 9.18
CA TYR A 277 -16.27 -9.53 8.31
C TYR A 277 -16.75 -8.23 9.00
N GLY A 278 -16.02 -7.80 10.03
CA GLY A 278 -16.35 -6.63 10.86
C GLY A 278 -16.09 -5.27 10.22
N TYR A 279 -16.34 -5.11 8.91
CA TYR A 279 -16.03 -3.89 8.16
C TYR A 279 -16.68 -2.64 8.75
N MET A 280 -17.96 -2.73 9.17
CA MET A 280 -18.66 -1.60 9.80
C MET A 280 -17.93 -1.09 11.04
N ALA A 281 -17.49 -1.99 11.92
CA ALA A 281 -16.77 -1.64 13.13
C ALA A 281 -15.43 -0.97 12.82
N ILE A 282 -14.69 -1.45 11.79
CA ILE A 282 -13.43 -0.85 11.36
C ILE A 282 -13.66 0.59 10.88
N PHE A 283 -14.59 0.81 9.97
CA PHE A 283 -14.83 2.15 9.42
C PHE A 283 -15.30 3.14 10.49
N ILE A 284 -16.15 2.71 11.44
CA ILE A 284 -16.56 3.55 12.57
C ILE A 284 -15.36 3.87 13.48
N ALA A 285 -14.54 2.88 13.83
CA ALA A 285 -13.39 3.10 14.71
C ALA A 285 -12.33 4.00 14.03
N VAL A 286 -12.09 3.84 12.73
CA VAL A 286 -11.22 4.71 11.92
C VAL A 286 -11.78 6.13 11.89
N ALA A 287 -13.07 6.30 11.67
CA ALA A 287 -13.76 7.59 11.71
C ALA A 287 -13.58 8.29 13.06
N CYS A 288 -13.80 7.57 14.16
CA CYS A 288 -13.57 8.07 15.51
C CYS A 288 -12.10 8.47 15.75
N ALA A 289 -11.15 7.65 15.31
CA ALA A 289 -9.72 7.96 15.43
C ALA A 289 -9.35 9.22 14.65
N MET A 290 -9.85 9.39 13.42
CA MET A 290 -9.63 10.58 12.62
C MET A 290 -10.20 11.83 13.31
N LEU A 291 -11.42 11.76 13.88
CA LEU A 291 -12.02 12.89 14.61
C LEU A 291 -11.26 13.24 15.89
N ILE A 292 -10.80 12.23 16.64
CA ILE A 292 -9.98 12.45 17.84
C ILE A 292 -8.67 13.14 17.46
N LEU A 293 -7.98 12.68 16.43
CA LEU A 293 -6.75 13.30 15.96
C LEU A 293 -6.97 14.71 15.43
N LEU A 294 -8.08 14.94 14.70
CA LEU A 294 -8.47 16.29 14.26
C LEU A 294 -8.75 17.22 15.45
N ALA A 295 -9.48 16.76 16.45
CA ALA A 295 -9.76 17.53 17.66
C ALA A 295 -8.46 17.89 18.41
N LEU A 296 -7.55 16.94 18.56
CA LEU A 296 -6.22 17.17 19.13
C LEU A 296 -5.42 18.18 18.30
N PHE A 297 -5.44 18.04 16.96
CA PHE A 297 -4.80 19.00 16.06
C PHE A 297 -5.34 20.40 16.28
N LEU A 298 -6.66 20.61 16.26
CA LEU A 298 -7.28 21.93 16.45
C LEU A 298 -7.02 22.53 17.83
N TRP A 299 -6.89 21.69 18.85
CA TRP A 299 -6.58 22.14 20.21
C TRP A 299 -5.13 22.56 20.35
N LEU A 300 -4.19 21.81 19.77
CA LEU A 300 -2.74 21.98 19.97
C LEU A 300 -2.08 22.88 18.93
N VAL A 301 -2.66 23.02 17.72
CA VAL A 301 -2.08 23.74 16.58
C VAL A 301 -2.90 24.97 16.27
N LYS A 302 -2.25 26.13 16.33
CA LYS A 302 -2.81 27.43 15.91
C LYS A 302 -1.98 27.91 14.72
N GLU A 303 -2.40 27.55 13.50
CA GLU A 303 -1.66 27.84 12.26
C GLU A 303 -1.22 29.31 12.14
N PRO A 304 -2.10 30.34 12.34
CA PRO A 304 -1.68 31.73 12.19
C PRO A 304 -0.53 32.11 13.12
N LYS A 305 -0.57 31.64 14.39
CA LYS A 305 0.48 31.88 15.36
C LYS A 305 1.80 31.22 14.98
N LEU A 306 1.73 29.94 14.52
CA LEU A 306 2.90 29.20 14.11
C LEU A 306 3.55 29.78 12.85
N PHE A 307 2.72 30.27 11.93
CA PHE A 307 3.18 30.96 10.72
C PHE A 307 3.91 32.27 11.08
N GLN A 308 3.34 33.09 11.97
CA GLN A 308 3.98 34.33 12.44
C GLN A 308 5.32 34.03 13.13
N GLU A 309 5.35 33.06 14.05
CA GLU A 309 6.59 32.67 14.73
C GLU A 309 7.66 32.16 13.73
N CYS A 310 7.25 31.51 12.64
CA CYS A 310 8.17 31.10 11.59
C CYS A 310 8.74 32.30 10.82
N GLN A 311 7.89 33.31 10.52
CA GLN A 311 8.34 34.54 9.86
C GLN A 311 9.28 35.35 10.75
N ASP A 312 8.96 35.49 12.05
CA ASP A 312 9.79 36.21 13.01
C ASP A 312 11.19 35.55 13.13
N LEU A 313 11.25 34.22 13.22
CA LEU A 313 12.50 33.46 13.20
C LEU A 313 13.28 33.66 11.89
N CYS A 314 12.61 33.64 10.76
CA CYS A 314 13.27 33.87 9.47
C CYS A 314 13.84 35.28 9.37
N ALA A 315 13.13 36.29 9.87
CA ALA A 315 13.59 37.69 9.93
C ALA A 315 14.81 37.85 10.88
N GLU A 316 14.77 37.19 12.06
CA GLU A 316 15.87 37.22 13.03
C GLU A 316 17.17 36.65 12.45
N TYR A 317 17.10 35.59 11.63
CA TYR A 317 18.26 34.93 11.05
C TYR A 317 18.55 35.37 9.61
N GLY A 318 17.84 36.36 9.07
CA GLY A 318 18.04 36.88 7.70
C GLY A 318 17.72 35.84 6.61
N ILE A 319 16.79 34.91 6.86
CA ILE A 319 16.40 33.86 5.94
C ILE A 319 15.15 34.30 5.17
N SER A 320 15.21 34.35 3.84
CA SER A 320 14.03 34.53 2.99
C SER A 320 13.33 33.17 2.81
N ASN A 321 12.06 33.08 3.23
CA ASN A 321 11.23 31.90 2.97
C ASN A 321 10.56 31.96 1.58
N ASP A 322 10.56 33.11 0.91
CA ASP A 322 9.85 33.38 -0.34
C ASP A 322 10.72 33.14 -1.59
N GLU A 323 12.03 33.11 -1.44
CA GLU A 323 12.93 32.80 -2.55
C GLU A 323 13.11 31.28 -2.68
N GLU A 324 13.10 30.77 -3.90
CA GLU A 324 13.43 29.40 -4.27
C GLU A 324 14.92 29.10 -4.03
N ASP A 325 15.46 29.51 -2.85
CA ASP A 325 16.87 29.38 -2.54
C ASP A 325 17.22 28.00 -1.98
N GLU A 326 17.96 27.28 -2.78
CA GLU A 326 19.14 26.50 -2.48
C GLU A 326 19.04 25.45 -1.36
N VAL A 327 18.40 24.33 -1.68
CA VAL A 327 18.94 23.07 -1.19
C VAL A 327 20.29 22.87 -1.91
N GLN A 328 21.41 23.05 -1.21
CA GLN A 328 22.79 22.85 -1.74
C GLN A 328 23.09 21.40 -2.13
N THR A 329 22.19 20.75 -2.86
CA THR A 329 22.30 19.34 -3.25
C THR A 329 22.31 19.15 -4.76
N GLY A 330 22.19 20.23 -5.54
CA GLY A 330 22.30 20.18 -6.99
C GLY A 330 23.70 20.50 -7.50
N VAL A 331 23.94 20.24 -8.77
CA VAL A 331 25.16 20.65 -9.47
C VAL A 331 25.17 22.16 -9.62
N ASP A 332 26.30 22.82 -9.32
CA ASP A 332 26.46 24.26 -9.50
C ASP A 332 26.15 24.68 -10.96
N GLU A 333 25.36 25.73 -11.14
CA GLU A 333 24.96 26.23 -12.48
C GLU A 333 26.17 26.58 -13.36
N ALA A 334 27.25 27.10 -12.76
CA ALA A 334 28.49 27.39 -13.47
C ALA A 334 29.12 26.10 -14.02
N THR A 335 29.08 25.01 -13.27
CA THR A 335 29.57 23.69 -13.69
C THR A 335 28.69 23.12 -14.81
N LEU A 336 27.37 23.30 -14.74
CA LEU A 336 26.43 22.88 -15.79
C LEU A 336 26.58 23.67 -17.08
N ALA A 337 26.88 24.97 -17.01
CA ALA A 337 27.09 25.82 -18.16
C ALA A 337 28.37 25.47 -18.93
N LEU A 338 29.38 24.93 -18.21
CA LEU A 338 30.65 24.48 -18.79
C LEU A 338 30.61 23.02 -19.29
N GLU A 339 29.51 22.30 -19.01
CA GLU A 339 29.36 20.88 -19.35
C GLU A 339 29.32 20.68 -20.88
N SER A 340 30.17 19.79 -21.39
CA SER A 340 30.14 19.45 -22.84
C SER A 340 28.78 18.80 -23.20
N GLY A 341 28.36 18.97 -24.48
CA GLY A 341 27.10 18.38 -24.95
C GLY A 341 27.03 16.85 -24.77
N LYS A 342 28.16 16.14 -24.78
CA LYS A 342 28.25 14.70 -24.49
C LYS A 342 28.01 14.40 -23.01
N ALA A 343 28.58 15.20 -22.10
CA ALA A 343 28.39 15.04 -20.65
C ALA A 343 26.94 15.33 -20.25
N LYS A 344 26.34 16.39 -20.76
CA LYS A 344 24.93 16.72 -20.59
C LYS A 344 24.01 15.58 -21.03
N LYS A 345 24.28 14.97 -22.20
CA LYS A 345 23.51 13.81 -22.70
C LYS A 345 23.68 12.61 -21.77
N ALA A 346 24.88 12.31 -21.30
CA ALA A 346 25.15 11.18 -20.39
C ALA A 346 24.46 11.37 -19.04
N ARG A 347 24.43 12.59 -18.49
CA ARG A 347 23.71 12.93 -17.26
C ARG A 347 22.20 12.76 -17.45
N MET A 348 21.65 13.25 -18.56
CA MET A 348 20.22 13.08 -18.87
C MET A 348 19.82 11.61 -19.05
N VAL A 349 20.66 10.78 -19.67
CA VAL A 349 20.46 9.33 -19.76
C VAL A 349 20.45 8.70 -18.37
N SER A 350 21.39 9.06 -17.49
CA SER A 350 21.39 8.57 -16.10
C SER A 350 20.13 8.97 -15.36
N PHE A 351 19.63 10.20 -15.55
CA PHE A 351 18.39 10.66 -14.95
C PHE A 351 17.17 9.81 -15.37
N PHE A 352 16.99 9.57 -16.68
CA PHE A 352 15.88 8.74 -17.15
C PHE A 352 16.02 7.27 -16.73
N LEU A 353 17.24 6.74 -16.65
CA LEU A 353 17.48 5.39 -16.12
C LEU A 353 17.10 5.28 -14.65
N ILE A 354 17.38 6.31 -13.84
CA ILE A 354 16.97 6.36 -12.43
C ILE A 354 15.45 6.41 -12.34
N LEU A 355 14.77 7.29 -13.10
CA LEU A 355 13.30 7.37 -13.10
C LEU A 355 12.65 6.05 -13.55
N ALA A 356 13.17 5.40 -14.59
CA ALA A 356 12.69 4.12 -15.05
C ALA A 356 12.92 3.01 -13.99
N SER A 357 14.07 3.03 -13.31
CA SER A 357 14.35 2.13 -12.21
C SER A 357 13.38 2.33 -11.05
N ILE A 358 13.10 3.59 -10.68
CA ILE A 358 12.11 3.95 -9.66
C ILE A 358 10.72 3.44 -10.05
N PHE A 359 10.28 3.70 -11.27
CA PHE A 359 8.99 3.23 -11.77
C PHE A 359 8.88 1.70 -11.64
N MET A 360 9.90 0.97 -12.09
CA MET A 360 9.89 -0.50 -12.06
C MET A 360 9.87 -1.08 -10.64
N TRP A 361 10.70 -0.58 -9.72
CA TRP A 361 10.67 -1.13 -8.36
C TRP A 361 9.39 -0.76 -7.61
N PHE A 362 8.82 0.44 -7.85
CA PHE A 362 7.51 0.80 -7.32
C PHE A 362 6.40 -0.11 -7.85
N MET A 363 6.46 -0.53 -9.12
CA MET A 363 5.55 -1.54 -9.65
C MET A 363 5.65 -2.85 -8.88
N GLY A 364 6.86 -3.35 -8.63
CA GLY A 364 7.07 -4.57 -7.85
C GLY A 364 6.60 -4.45 -6.40
N TYR A 365 6.91 -3.35 -5.74
CA TYR A 365 6.50 -3.09 -4.36
C TYR A 365 4.97 -2.96 -4.22
N ASN A 366 4.35 -2.12 -5.05
CA ASN A 366 2.91 -1.86 -4.93
C ASN A 366 2.07 -3.09 -5.31
N ALA A 367 2.55 -3.96 -6.18
CA ALA A 367 1.87 -5.21 -6.49
C ALA A 367 1.64 -6.06 -5.22
N ILE A 368 2.64 -6.13 -4.35
CA ILE A 368 2.56 -6.90 -3.11
C ILE A 368 1.82 -6.10 -2.03
N SER A 369 2.16 -4.83 -1.81
CA SER A 369 1.59 -4.04 -0.71
C SER A 369 0.08 -3.83 -0.85
N SER A 370 -0.42 -3.56 -2.06
CA SER A 370 -1.86 -3.38 -2.32
C SER A 370 -2.68 -4.68 -2.34
N ASN A 371 -2.02 -5.83 -2.43
CA ASN A 371 -2.67 -7.14 -2.43
C ASN A 371 -2.30 -8.00 -1.23
N LEU A 372 -1.66 -7.42 -0.21
CA LEU A 372 -1.18 -8.14 0.96
C LEU A 372 -2.29 -8.88 1.70
N SER A 373 -3.41 -8.21 1.95
CA SER A 373 -4.56 -8.79 2.64
C SER A 373 -5.15 -9.97 1.86
N ILE A 374 -5.22 -9.85 0.54
CA ILE A 374 -5.72 -10.89 -0.35
C ILE A 374 -4.76 -12.10 -0.41
N TYR A 375 -3.46 -11.84 -0.50
CA TYR A 375 -2.46 -12.91 -0.51
C TYR A 375 -2.52 -13.74 0.79
N ILE A 376 -2.65 -13.09 1.92
CA ILE A 376 -2.71 -13.76 3.22
C ILE A 376 -4.00 -14.58 3.36
N THR A 377 -5.13 -14.04 2.93
CA THR A 377 -6.42 -14.73 3.05
C THR A 377 -6.59 -15.84 2.00
N LYS A 378 -6.23 -15.59 0.74
CA LYS A 378 -6.40 -16.56 -0.36
C LYS A 378 -5.25 -17.57 -0.45
N THR A 379 -3.99 -17.10 -0.46
CA THR A 379 -2.85 -17.99 -0.73
C THR A 379 -2.38 -18.70 0.52
N LEU A 380 -2.33 -17.99 1.66
CA LEU A 380 -1.90 -18.58 2.92
C LEU A 380 -3.05 -19.16 3.74
N GLY A 381 -4.31 -18.96 3.35
CA GLY A 381 -5.49 -19.44 4.06
C GLY A 381 -5.64 -18.89 5.49
N GLN A 382 -4.98 -17.76 5.79
CA GLN A 382 -4.94 -17.17 7.13
C GLN A 382 -5.99 -16.08 7.30
N SER A 383 -6.31 -15.75 8.55
CA SER A 383 -7.22 -14.64 8.83
C SER A 383 -6.61 -13.29 8.44
N ALA A 384 -7.45 -12.34 8.02
CA ALA A 384 -7.02 -10.98 7.73
C ALA A 384 -6.38 -10.29 8.95
N GLY A 385 -6.73 -10.69 10.17
CA GLY A 385 -6.10 -10.22 11.40
C GLY A 385 -4.61 -10.59 11.49
N ILE A 386 -4.23 -11.82 11.10
CA ILE A 386 -2.82 -12.24 11.05
C ILE A 386 -2.04 -11.40 10.03
N GLY A 387 -2.64 -11.13 8.87
CA GLY A 387 -2.05 -10.24 7.89
C GLY A 387 -1.84 -8.82 8.42
N GLY A 388 -2.78 -8.36 9.24
CA GLY A 388 -2.63 -7.14 10.00
C GLY A 388 -1.38 -7.16 10.89
N VAL A 389 -1.17 -8.21 11.68
CA VAL A 389 0.03 -8.34 12.55
C VAL A 389 1.33 -8.26 11.71
N ILE A 390 1.39 -8.98 10.60
CA ILE A 390 2.57 -8.97 9.71
C ILE A 390 2.83 -7.56 9.17
N SER A 391 1.78 -6.85 8.72
CA SER A 391 1.89 -5.47 8.22
C SER A 391 2.42 -4.51 9.28
N GLY A 392 1.88 -4.59 10.50
CA GLY A 392 2.29 -3.71 11.60
C GLY A 392 3.72 -3.96 12.06
N VAL A 393 4.13 -5.22 12.17
CA VAL A 393 5.53 -5.58 12.49
C VAL A 393 6.45 -5.09 11.38
N SER A 394 6.07 -5.27 10.11
CA SER A 394 6.85 -4.77 8.97
C SER A 394 7.02 -3.25 9.01
N MET A 395 5.96 -2.51 9.33
CA MET A 395 6.01 -1.06 9.47
C MET A 395 6.95 -0.62 10.61
N GLY A 396 6.88 -1.30 11.76
CA GLY A 396 7.76 -1.02 12.91
C GLY A 396 9.24 -1.30 12.60
N VAL A 397 9.53 -2.45 11.99
CA VAL A 397 10.90 -2.80 11.56
C VAL A 397 11.40 -1.82 10.50
N SER A 398 10.55 -1.41 9.58
CA SER A 398 10.86 -0.41 8.56
C SER A 398 11.31 0.92 9.19
N ALA A 399 10.57 1.41 10.17
CA ALA A 399 10.92 2.65 10.86
C ALA A 399 12.30 2.60 11.54
N VAL A 400 12.68 1.46 12.12
CA VAL A 400 14.01 1.27 12.74
C VAL A 400 15.11 1.09 11.68
N ALA A 401 14.76 0.52 10.53
CA ALA A 401 15.69 0.23 9.44
C ALA A 401 16.30 1.49 8.79
N PHE A 402 15.65 2.65 8.86
CA PHE A 402 16.18 3.90 8.30
C PHE A 402 17.57 4.26 8.82
N ILE A 403 17.86 3.97 10.10
CA ILE A 403 19.14 4.32 10.74
C ILE A 403 20.32 3.56 10.09
N PRO A 404 20.33 2.21 10.04
CA PRO A 404 21.43 1.47 9.43
C PRO A 404 21.51 1.67 7.92
N VAL A 405 20.40 1.95 7.24
CA VAL A 405 20.37 2.19 5.79
C VAL A 405 21.14 3.45 5.41
N GLY A 406 20.94 4.56 6.14
CA GLY A 406 21.69 5.79 5.89
C GLY A 406 23.21 5.60 6.08
N TRP A 407 23.61 4.86 7.12
CA TRP A 407 25.02 4.53 7.34
C TRP A 407 25.61 3.68 6.19
N LEU A 408 24.84 2.74 5.68
CA LEU A 408 25.25 1.90 4.54
C LEU A 408 25.53 2.74 3.30
N ALA A 409 24.65 3.69 2.97
CA ALA A 409 24.79 4.57 1.82
C ALA A 409 26.05 5.46 1.89
N VAL A 410 26.39 5.94 3.08
CA VAL A 410 27.64 6.70 3.33
C VAL A 410 28.86 5.84 3.06
N LYS A 411 28.83 4.55 3.45
CA LYS A 411 29.99 3.65 3.39
C LYS A 411 30.26 3.13 1.98
N ILE A 412 29.24 2.67 1.25
CA ILE A 412 29.41 1.98 -0.03
C ILE A 412 28.90 2.77 -1.26
N GLY A 413 28.27 3.93 -1.04
CA GLY A 413 27.62 4.73 -2.08
C GLY A 413 26.14 4.37 -2.27
N ARG A 414 25.33 5.32 -2.78
CA ARG A 414 23.89 5.17 -2.94
C ARG A 414 23.53 4.09 -3.94
N ARG A 415 24.13 4.12 -5.12
CA ARG A 415 23.85 3.15 -6.20
C ARG A 415 24.10 1.71 -5.76
N LYS A 416 25.23 1.42 -5.11
CA LYS A 416 25.57 0.08 -4.63
C LYS A 416 24.61 -0.36 -3.51
N SER A 417 24.24 0.57 -2.62
CA SER A 417 23.27 0.31 -1.56
C SER A 417 21.90 -0.07 -2.14
N ILE A 418 21.39 0.66 -3.13
CA ILE A 418 20.14 0.35 -3.83
C ILE A 418 20.19 -1.05 -4.45
N MET A 419 21.25 -1.35 -5.21
CA MET A 419 21.41 -2.66 -5.86
C MET A 419 21.45 -3.80 -4.84
N LEU A 420 22.13 -3.60 -3.71
CA LEU A 420 22.17 -4.58 -2.63
C LEU A 420 20.80 -4.77 -1.98
N GLY A 421 20.10 -3.68 -1.67
CA GLY A 421 18.75 -3.73 -1.10
C GLY A 421 17.75 -4.42 -2.02
N PHE A 422 17.75 -4.07 -3.29
CA PHE A 422 16.89 -4.71 -4.29
C PHE A 422 17.27 -6.18 -4.51
N GLY A 423 18.55 -6.54 -4.49
CA GLY A 423 19.00 -7.93 -4.52
C GLY A 423 18.46 -8.75 -3.34
N LEU A 424 18.48 -8.15 -2.14
CA LEU A 424 17.90 -8.78 -0.94
C LEU A 424 16.38 -8.98 -1.08
N ALA A 425 15.66 -8.00 -1.63
CA ALA A 425 14.23 -8.12 -1.90
C ALA A 425 13.92 -9.21 -2.94
N VAL A 426 14.69 -9.29 -4.03
CA VAL A 426 14.54 -10.32 -5.07
C VAL A 426 14.71 -11.72 -4.48
N ILE A 427 15.77 -11.95 -3.70
CA ILE A 427 16.01 -13.25 -3.05
C ILE A 427 14.82 -13.60 -2.13
N SER A 428 14.37 -12.66 -1.32
CA SER A 428 13.25 -12.87 -0.40
C SER A 428 11.95 -13.19 -1.14
N TYR A 429 11.64 -12.50 -2.23
CA TYR A 429 10.45 -12.75 -3.03
C TYR A 429 10.49 -14.10 -3.75
N ILE A 430 11.67 -14.54 -4.22
CA ILE A 430 11.87 -15.87 -4.76
C ILE A 430 11.62 -16.93 -3.67
N LEU A 431 12.14 -16.72 -2.46
CA LEU A 431 11.93 -17.63 -1.34
C LEU A 431 10.45 -17.72 -0.92
N ILE A 432 9.72 -16.59 -0.93
CA ILE A 432 8.27 -16.58 -0.69
C ILE A 432 7.56 -17.40 -1.77
N PHE A 433 7.88 -17.18 -3.04
CA PHE A 433 7.24 -17.90 -4.15
C PHE A 433 7.39 -19.42 -4.05
N PHE A 434 8.56 -19.91 -3.64
CA PHE A 434 8.81 -21.35 -3.57
C PHE A 434 8.39 -22.00 -2.23
N PHE A 435 8.51 -21.30 -1.12
CA PHE A 435 8.38 -21.89 0.22
C PHE A 435 7.23 -21.35 1.08
N ALA A 436 6.62 -20.25 0.68
CA ALA A 436 5.56 -19.60 1.45
C ALA A 436 4.33 -19.28 0.58
N ALA A 437 4.08 -20.06 -0.45
CA ALA A 437 2.95 -19.86 -1.37
C ALA A 437 1.88 -20.95 -1.22
N THR A 438 1.83 -21.63 -0.08
CA THR A 438 0.85 -22.68 0.22
C THR A 438 0.19 -22.43 1.57
N PRO A 439 -1.09 -22.75 1.75
CA PRO A 439 -1.79 -22.59 3.01
C PRO A 439 -1.35 -23.68 4.01
N SER A 440 -0.24 -23.47 4.67
CA SER A 440 0.27 -24.34 5.73
C SER A 440 0.64 -23.54 6.99
N SER A 441 0.57 -24.16 8.15
CA SER A 441 0.82 -23.48 9.42
C SER A 441 2.22 -22.85 9.54
N TYR A 442 3.23 -23.43 8.87
CA TYR A 442 4.58 -22.87 8.83
C TYR A 442 4.80 -21.83 7.72
N ALA A 443 4.01 -21.86 6.65
CA ALA A 443 4.19 -20.94 5.51
C ALA A 443 3.97 -19.48 5.91
N VAL A 444 3.07 -19.20 6.83
CA VAL A 444 2.84 -17.83 7.33
C VAL A 444 4.06 -17.27 8.06
N TYR A 445 4.79 -18.10 8.81
CA TYR A 445 6.00 -17.66 9.50
C TYR A 445 7.15 -17.42 8.51
N LEU A 446 7.33 -18.30 7.54
CA LEU A 446 8.31 -18.11 6.46
C LEU A 446 7.99 -16.86 5.65
N TYR A 447 6.71 -16.67 5.30
CA TYR A 447 6.22 -15.48 4.65
C TYR A 447 6.58 -14.22 5.46
N ALA A 448 6.25 -14.18 6.74
CA ALA A 448 6.52 -13.03 7.60
C ALA A 448 8.02 -12.68 7.64
N ILE A 449 8.88 -13.69 7.81
CA ILE A 449 10.33 -13.49 7.86
C ILE A 449 10.85 -12.94 6.52
N PHE A 450 10.52 -13.58 5.40
CA PHE A 450 11.01 -13.14 4.09
C PHE A 450 10.39 -11.80 3.67
N TYR A 451 9.15 -11.54 4.02
CA TYR A 451 8.50 -10.26 3.77
C TYR A 451 9.19 -9.10 4.54
N LEU A 452 9.58 -9.33 5.79
CA LEU A 452 10.36 -8.38 6.58
C LEU A 452 11.73 -8.11 5.94
N ILE A 453 12.43 -9.15 5.50
CA ILE A 453 13.74 -9.03 4.83
C ILE A 453 13.59 -8.26 3.51
N ALA A 454 12.55 -8.56 2.72
CA ALA A 454 12.26 -7.83 1.49
C ALA A 454 11.97 -6.35 1.78
N GLY A 455 11.14 -6.06 2.78
CA GLY A 455 10.83 -4.71 3.22
C GLY A 455 12.08 -3.92 3.61
N PHE A 456 13.00 -4.53 4.38
CA PHE A 456 14.28 -3.94 4.70
C PHE A 456 15.11 -3.62 3.43
N GLY A 457 15.15 -4.54 2.47
CA GLY A 457 15.84 -4.32 1.19
C GLY A 457 15.25 -3.16 0.39
N LEU A 458 13.92 -3.05 0.34
CA LEU A 458 13.22 -1.99 -0.39
C LEU A 458 13.38 -0.61 0.25
N ILE A 459 13.46 -0.53 1.58
CA ILE A 459 13.75 0.73 2.27
C ILE A 459 15.12 1.27 1.88
N ILE A 460 16.13 0.39 1.72
CA ILE A 460 17.44 0.81 1.21
C ILE A 460 17.30 1.50 -0.16
N GLY A 461 16.45 0.96 -1.02
CA GLY A 461 16.13 1.58 -2.31
C GLY A 461 15.43 2.92 -2.15
N ASN A 462 14.39 2.97 -1.36
CA ASN A 462 13.54 4.15 -1.19
C ASN A 462 14.34 5.36 -0.68
N VAL A 463 15.08 5.20 0.42
CA VAL A 463 15.88 6.27 1.05
C VAL A 463 16.92 6.87 0.09
N ASN A 464 17.44 6.09 -0.85
CA ASN A 464 18.57 6.50 -1.69
C ASN A 464 18.15 7.00 -3.08
N THR A 465 16.95 6.66 -3.58
CA THR A 465 16.55 7.01 -4.95
C THR A 465 16.22 8.48 -5.12
N PHE A 466 15.48 9.10 -4.21
CA PHE A 466 15.14 10.52 -4.28
C PHE A 466 16.37 11.44 -4.25
N PRO A 467 17.33 11.27 -3.31
CA PRO A 467 18.56 12.06 -3.32
C PRO A 467 19.36 11.92 -4.61
N MET A 468 19.39 10.73 -5.25
CA MET A 468 20.07 10.55 -6.54
C MET A 468 19.43 11.38 -7.66
N VAL A 469 18.10 11.51 -7.66
CA VAL A 469 17.36 12.33 -8.64
C VAL A 469 17.67 13.81 -8.43
N VAL A 470 17.62 14.29 -7.19
CA VAL A 470 17.86 15.69 -6.84
C VAL A 470 19.31 16.09 -7.12
N GLU A 471 20.28 15.22 -6.90
CA GLU A 471 21.70 15.47 -7.18
C GLU A 471 21.97 15.77 -8.66
N LEU A 472 21.16 15.26 -9.57
CA LEU A 472 21.31 15.53 -11.01
C LEU A 472 20.68 16.86 -11.45
N SER A 473 19.96 17.55 -10.56
CA SER A 473 19.33 18.84 -10.82
C SER A 473 20.23 20.02 -10.49
N SER A 474 19.94 21.20 -11.01
CA SER A 474 20.41 22.49 -10.50
C SER A 474 19.35 23.11 -9.59
N ASN A 475 19.73 24.16 -8.85
CA ASN A 475 18.80 24.92 -8.03
C ASN A 475 17.57 25.41 -8.83
N ALA A 476 17.79 25.88 -10.06
CA ALA A 476 16.71 26.30 -10.97
C ALA A 476 15.82 25.17 -11.49
N THR A 477 16.27 23.90 -11.43
CA THR A 477 15.56 22.75 -12.02
C THR A 477 15.12 21.72 -10.99
N ILE A 478 15.43 21.89 -9.71
CA ILE A 478 15.13 20.94 -8.64
C ILE A 478 13.64 20.61 -8.54
N GLY A 479 12.75 21.60 -8.64
CA GLY A 479 11.31 21.40 -8.62
C GLY A 479 10.81 20.53 -9.79
N LYS A 480 11.39 20.72 -11.00
CA LYS A 480 11.08 19.89 -12.16
C LYS A 480 11.51 18.43 -11.96
N TYR A 481 12.70 18.19 -11.42
CA TYR A 481 13.23 16.83 -11.19
C TYR A 481 12.45 16.12 -10.10
N THR A 482 12.13 16.82 -9.01
CA THR A 482 11.24 16.34 -7.94
C THR A 482 9.85 16.00 -8.49
N GLY A 483 9.26 16.88 -9.32
CA GLY A 483 7.98 16.62 -9.96
C GLY A 483 7.99 15.35 -10.84
N LEU A 484 9.07 15.13 -11.60
CA LEU A 484 9.23 13.93 -12.42
C LEU A 484 9.43 12.66 -11.58
N TYR A 485 10.12 12.76 -10.42
CA TYR A 485 10.21 11.68 -9.45
C TYR A 485 8.82 11.24 -8.96
N TYR A 486 8.01 12.18 -8.47
CA TYR A 486 6.66 11.89 -8.02
C TYR A 486 5.74 11.41 -9.15
N THR A 487 5.90 11.94 -10.36
CA THR A 487 5.16 11.42 -11.51
C THR A 487 5.49 9.97 -11.79
N ALA A 488 6.76 9.57 -11.72
CA ALA A 488 7.17 8.18 -11.92
C ALA A 488 6.59 7.26 -10.84
N THR A 489 6.70 7.64 -9.55
CA THR A 489 6.17 6.85 -8.43
C THR A 489 4.65 6.72 -8.46
N MET A 490 3.92 7.84 -8.65
CA MET A 490 2.46 7.85 -8.68
C MET A 490 1.89 7.11 -9.90
N SER A 491 2.55 7.23 -11.07
CA SER A 491 2.14 6.47 -12.25
C SER A 491 2.31 4.97 -12.03
N ALA A 492 3.40 4.54 -11.39
CA ALA A 492 3.57 3.14 -11.02
C ALA A 492 2.46 2.69 -10.05
N GLN A 493 2.16 3.48 -9.02
CA GLN A 493 1.11 3.17 -8.05
C GLN A 493 -0.29 3.09 -8.69
N ALA A 494 -0.58 3.93 -9.67
CA ALA A 494 -1.87 3.93 -10.37
C ALA A 494 -2.05 2.68 -11.28
N VAL A 495 -0.99 2.28 -11.97
CA VAL A 495 -1.06 1.20 -12.97
C VAL A 495 -0.88 -0.19 -12.34
N THR A 496 -0.07 -0.30 -11.29
CA THR A 496 0.32 -1.58 -10.70
C THR A 496 -0.85 -2.42 -10.20
N PRO A 497 -1.85 -1.90 -9.45
CA PRO A 497 -2.92 -2.73 -8.93
C PRO A 497 -3.74 -3.41 -10.03
N PHE A 498 -3.93 -2.74 -11.17
CA PHE A 498 -4.60 -3.32 -12.34
C PHE A 498 -3.77 -4.46 -12.96
N ILE A 499 -2.46 -4.24 -13.21
CA ILE A 499 -1.60 -5.28 -13.79
C ILE A 499 -1.44 -6.46 -12.82
N ALA A 500 -1.28 -6.19 -11.53
CA ALA A 500 -1.21 -7.22 -10.51
C ALA A 500 -2.50 -8.04 -10.47
N GLY A 501 -3.66 -7.39 -10.60
CA GLY A 501 -4.96 -8.04 -10.68
C GLY A 501 -5.06 -8.98 -11.88
N LEU A 502 -4.65 -8.54 -13.08
CA LEU A 502 -4.59 -9.39 -14.28
C LEU A 502 -3.73 -10.65 -14.07
N ILE A 503 -2.54 -10.47 -13.48
CA ILE A 503 -1.63 -11.59 -13.20
C ILE A 503 -2.26 -12.57 -12.21
N MET A 504 -2.93 -12.05 -11.19
CA MET A 504 -3.60 -12.88 -10.19
C MET A 504 -4.79 -13.66 -10.77
N ASP A 505 -5.58 -13.05 -11.67
CA ASP A 505 -6.72 -13.70 -12.30
C ASP A 505 -6.28 -14.77 -13.31
N GLU A 506 -5.23 -14.51 -14.11
CA GLU A 506 -4.78 -15.43 -15.17
C GLU A 506 -3.89 -16.57 -14.66
N TRP A 507 -3.03 -16.29 -13.67
CA TRP A 507 -2.00 -17.25 -13.23
C TRP A 507 -2.12 -17.65 -11.75
N GLY A 508 -2.93 -16.94 -10.99
CA GLY A 508 -3.12 -17.13 -9.54
C GLY A 508 -2.27 -16.20 -8.68
N THR A 509 -2.72 -16.02 -7.45
CA THR A 509 -2.19 -15.04 -6.48
C THR A 509 -0.71 -15.22 -6.16
N LYS A 510 -0.18 -16.45 -6.17
CA LYS A 510 1.24 -16.73 -5.91
C LYS A 510 2.20 -16.09 -6.91
N TYR A 511 1.77 -15.90 -8.17
CA TYR A 511 2.61 -15.32 -9.23
C TYR A 511 2.85 -13.82 -9.07
N LEU A 512 2.16 -13.17 -8.14
CA LEU A 512 2.39 -11.79 -7.75
C LEU A 512 3.86 -11.57 -7.33
N PHE A 513 4.44 -12.51 -6.59
CA PHE A 513 5.85 -12.42 -6.18
C PHE A 513 6.81 -12.59 -7.36
N LEU A 514 6.51 -13.46 -8.31
CA LEU A 514 7.32 -13.61 -9.52
C LEU A 514 7.29 -12.34 -10.38
N TYR A 515 6.12 -11.72 -10.54
CA TYR A 515 6.00 -10.41 -11.19
C TYR A 515 6.86 -9.35 -10.49
N SER A 516 6.79 -9.28 -9.16
CA SER A 516 7.59 -8.34 -8.38
C SER A 516 9.10 -8.59 -8.53
N VAL A 517 9.53 -9.85 -8.56
CA VAL A 517 10.92 -10.23 -8.88
C VAL A 517 11.34 -9.67 -10.23
N ILE A 518 10.54 -9.88 -11.28
CA ILE A 518 10.84 -9.37 -12.62
C ILE A 518 10.99 -7.86 -12.61
N CYS A 519 10.06 -7.14 -12.00
CA CYS A 519 10.09 -5.68 -11.90
C CYS A 519 11.35 -5.18 -11.17
N VAL A 520 11.68 -5.77 -10.02
CA VAL A 520 12.85 -5.37 -9.24
C VAL A 520 14.16 -5.74 -9.93
N VAL A 521 14.23 -6.88 -10.62
CA VAL A 521 15.41 -7.27 -11.44
C VAL A 521 15.63 -6.28 -12.59
N ILE A 522 14.57 -5.86 -13.28
CA ILE A 522 14.67 -4.82 -14.31
C ILE A 522 15.17 -3.50 -13.69
N SER A 523 14.66 -3.14 -12.51
CA SER A 523 15.13 -1.97 -11.77
C SER A 523 16.63 -2.04 -11.44
N ILE A 524 17.13 -3.19 -10.97
CA ILE A 524 18.57 -3.43 -10.74
C ILE A 524 19.36 -3.27 -12.04
N ALA A 525 18.88 -3.86 -13.13
CA ALA A 525 19.55 -3.78 -14.43
C ALA A 525 19.64 -2.32 -14.92
N LEU A 526 18.56 -1.55 -14.81
CA LEU A 526 18.56 -0.12 -15.14
C LEU A 526 19.55 0.66 -14.26
N MET A 527 19.55 0.40 -12.96
CA MET A 527 20.45 1.06 -12.01
C MET A 527 21.92 0.72 -12.28
N PHE A 528 22.21 -0.48 -12.82
CA PHE A 528 23.56 -0.87 -13.21
C PHE A 528 24.17 0.04 -14.30
N PHE A 529 23.36 0.58 -15.19
CA PHE A 529 23.81 1.49 -16.25
C PHE A 529 23.87 2.96 -15.84
N VAL A 530 23.40 3.32 -14.65
CA VAL A 530 23.47 4.70 -14.11
C VAL A 530 24.93 5.05 -13.81
N LYS A 531 25.40 6.19 -14.31
CA LYS A 531 26.78 6.68 -14.16
C LYS A 531 26.91 7.96 -13.34
N HIS A 532 25.80 8.67 -13.10
CA HIS A 532 25.76 9.97 -12.42
C HIS A 532 24.73 9.93 -11.30
N GLY A 533 24.85 10.78 -10.29
CA GLY A 533 23.96 10.82 -9.14
C GLY A 533 24.37 9.89 -7.99
N ASP A 534 25.59 9.41 -7.96
CA ASP A 534 26.14 8.48 -6.94
C ASP A 534 27.28 9.13 -6.13
N SER A 535 27.13 10.40 -5.76
CA SER A 535 28.05 11.02 -4.83
C SER A 535 27.92 10.37 -3.44
N LYS A 536 29.01 10.33 -2.69
CA LYS A 536 28.98 9.76 -1.34
C LYS A 536 28.02 10.58 -0.47
N ALA A 537 27.05 9.91 0.13
CA ALA A 537 26.12 10.55 1.03
C ALA A 537 26.86 11.18 2.23
N VAL A 538 26.51 12.43 2.57
CA VAL A 538 26.99 13.06 3.79
C VAL A 538 26.28 12.39 4.98
N PRO A 539 26.98 12.09 6.09
CA PRO A 539 26.36 11.54 7.29
C PRO A 539 25.24 12.46 7.78
N LYS A 540 24.00 11.95 7.79
CA LYS A 540 22.84 12.67 8.32
C LYS A 540 22.50 12.16 9.72
N SER A 541 21.87 12.98 10.54
CA SER A 541 21.33 12.51 11.81
C SER A 541 20.22 11.48 11.58
N ALA A 542 20.02 10.57 12.53
CA ALA A 542 18.97 9.55 12.44
C ALA A 542 17.58 10.15 12.18
N LEU A 543 17.31 11.35 12.70
CA LEU A 543 16.05 12.08 12.51
C LEU A 543 15.89 12.67 11.10
N GLU A 544 16.99 13.10 10.47
CA GLU A 544 16.96 13.60 9.09
C GLU A 544 16.70 12.50 8.07
N MET A 545 17.15 11.27 8.37
CA MET A 545 16.91 10.11 7.50
C MET A 545 15.46 9.68 7.45
N LEU A 546 14.69 9.88 8.52
CA LEU A 546 13.25 9.59 8.56
C LEU A 546 12.41 10.60 7.75
N GLY A 547 13.00 11.73 7.34
CA GLY A 547 12.30 12.83 6.67
C GLY A 547 12.34 12.83 5.15
N GLU A 548 13.04 11.90 4.51
CA GLU A 548 13.22 11.92 3.04
C GLU A 548 12.13 11.19 2.25
N ASP A 549 11.19 10.51 2.92
CA ASP A 549 10.17 9.65 2.30
C ASP A 549 8.75 10.23 2.28
N GLY A 550 8.59 11.53 2.50
CA GLY A 550 7.28 12.21 2.51
C GLY A 550 6.96 12.91 1.19
#